data_05edd65c877e245f6a8a1eae3287090c
#
_entry.id   05edd65c877e245f6a8a1eae3287090c
#
_cell.length_a   1.000
_cell.length_b   1.000
_cell.length_c   1.000
_cell.angle_alpha   90.00
_cell.angle_beta   90.00
_cell.angle_gamma   90.00
#
_symmetry.space_group_name_H-M   'P 1'
#
loop_
_entity.id
_entity.type
_entity.pdbx_description
1 polymer ?
#
loop_
_entity_poly.entity_id
_entity_poly.type
_entity_poly.pdbx_seq_one_letter_code
_entity_poly.pdbx_strand_id
1 'polypeptide(L)'
;MIKLRVHPLLTACLATVVHFASISNMFYPPRTPNFIVNSFLHLDLAEFYLREKLSPSRHDYLPPKKIPKVIHYAWFGPASIPEPCQRCIDSWHKIHPDWEFKLWNESNFPFELYPYAQEALRKKCWAFVSDVARLHALYNYGGVYLDTDVKVINGFDDLLHLGCFFCLEAPTQIATSTIGAKQHHPYIRLLLDWYRFIHLRKAYSYVANVRFISKITRIFYGIKLHGQQLTFGDDVHIFPRTYFSPGRAHGNFQITEKTYAIHLGTGMWW
;
A
#
# COMPACT_ATOMS: atom_id res chain seq x y z
N MET A 1 16.08 40.11 14.74
CA MET A 1 15.57 38.95 15.52
C MET A 1 14.14 38.67 15.06
N ILE A 2 13.97 37.67 14.18
CA ILE A 2 12.64 37.26 13.70
C ILE A 2 12.10 36.28 14.75
N LYS A 3 11.10 36.72 15.52
CA LYS A 3 10.33 35.84 16.42
C LYS A 3 9.50 34.87 15.53
N LEU A 4 9.97 33.66 15.32
CA LEU A 4 9.14 32.57 14.78
C LEU A 4 8.00 32.34 15.78
N ARG A 5 6.81 32.85 15.48
CA ARG A 5 5.58 32.43 16.15
C ARG A 5 5.28 31.00 15.65
N VAL A 6 5.60 30.03 16.48
CA VAL A 6 5.18 28.63 16.26
C VAL A 6 3.67 28.62 16.25
N HIS A 7 3.07 28.21 15.13
CA HIS A 7 1.62 28.17 14.94
C HIS A 7 1.00 27.23 16.00
N PRO A 8 -0.11 27.61 16.68
CA PRO A 8 -0.74 26.79 17.73
C PRO A 8 -1.05 25.33 17.30
N LEU A 9 -1.31 25.11 16.00
CA LEU A 9 -1.46 23.79 15.40
C LEU A 9 -0.17 22.94 15.47
N LEU A 10 1.01 23.55 15.37
CA LEU A 10 2.30 22.85 15.47
C LEU A 10 2.51 22.32 16.89
N THR A 11 2.15 23.15 17.89
CA THR A 11 2.23 22.78 19.30
C THR A 11 1.21 21.68 19.65
N ALA A 12 -0.01 21.76 19.10
CA ALA A 12 -1.03 20.73 19.26
C ALA A 12 -0.64 19.40 18.60
N CYS A 13 -0.07 19.44 17.37
CA CYS A 13 0.42 18.24 16.70
C CYS A 13 1.61 17.61 17.41
N LEU A 14 2.57 18.39 17.90
CA LEU A 14 3.69 17.89 18.73
C LEU A 14 3.18 17.29 20.04
N ALA A 15 2.22 17.93 20.71
CA ALA A 15 1.58 17.41 21.93
C ALA A 15 0.83 16.10 21.64
N THR A 16 0.14 16.01 20.51
CA THR A 16 -0.57 14.79 20.06
C THR A 16 0.42 13.66 19.76
N VAL A 17 1.53 13.95 19.08
CA VAL A 17 2.59 12.96 18.77
C VAL A 17 3.27 12.48 20.05
N VAL A 18 3.59 13.39 21.00
CA VAL A 18 4.17 13.05 22.31
C VAL A 18 3.16 12.25 23.15
N HIS A 19 1.88 12.61 23.11
CA HIS A 19 0.83 11.91 23.83
C HIS A 19 0.58 10.50 23.26
N PHE A 20 0.57 10.33 21.94
CA PHE A 20 0.49 9.01 21.29
C PHE A 20 1.73 8.15 21.58
N ALA A 21 2.93 8.73 21.58
CA ALA A 21 4.14 8.03 21.98
C ALA A 21 4.08 7.58 23.46
N SER A 22 3.51 8.40 24.35
CA SER A 22 3.35 8.08 25.77
C SER A 22 2.29 6.99 26.00
N ILE A 23 1.17 7.02 25.28
CA ILE A 23 0.11 6.00 25.39
C ILE A 23 0.60 4.65 24.84
N SER A 24 1.38 4.62 23.75
CA SER A 24 1.94 3.37 23.24
C SER A 24 2.96 2.76 24.20
N ASN A 25 3.65 3.57 25.02
CA ASN A 25 4.54 3.12 26.09
C ASN A 25 3.81 2.47 27.27
N MET A 26 2.55 2.85 27.51
CA MET A 26 1.76 2.37 28.65
C MET A 26 1.18 0.96 28.41
N PHE A 27 1.07 0.53 27.15
CA PHE A 27 0.47 -0.75 26.78
C PHE A 27 1.46 -1.82 26.30
N TYR A 28 2.76 -1.49 26.13
CA TYR A 28 3.78 -2.46 25.73
C TYR A 28 5.06 -2.27 26.56
N PRO A 29 5.44 -3.27 27.38
CA PRO A 29 6.70 -3.20 28.12
C PRO A 29 7.90 -3.14 27.16
N PRO A 30 9.01 -2.48 27.54
CA PRO A 30 10.18 -2.26 26.70
C PRO A 30 10.96 -3.56 26.50
N ARG A 31 10.49 -4.41 25.59
CA ARG A 31 11.25 -5.54 25.07
C ARG A 31 11.45 -5.35 23.58
N THR A 32 12.69 -5.01 23.19
CA THR A 32 13.20 -5.11 21.83
C THR A 32 13.35 -3.80 21.01
N PRO A 33 14.19 -3.84 19.96
CA PRO A 33 14.42 -2.76 18.98
C PRO A 33 13.16 -2.19 18.30
N ASN A 34 12.02 -2.87 18.40
CA ASN A 34 10.72 -2.43 17.90
C ASN A 34 10.21 -1.09 18.49
N PHE A 35 10.64 -0.69 19.68
CA PHE A 35 10.25 0.58 20.28
C PHE A 35 10.89 1.78 19.55
N ILE A 36 12.20 1.71 19.32
CA ILE A 36 12.94 2.75 18.60
C ILE A 36 12.43 2.86 17.17
N VAL A 37 12.19 1.73 16.50
CA VAL A 37 11.61 1.64 15.15
C VAL A 37 10.25 2.33 15.07
N ASN A 38 9.35 2.08 16.02
CA ASN A 38 8.03 2.71 16.04
C ASN A 38 8.12 4.22 16.32
N SER A 39 9.04 4.67 17.16
CA SER A 39 9.20 6.09 17.48
C SER A 39 9.69 6.90 16.27
N PHE A 40 10.67 6.40 15.53
CA PHE A 40 11.12 7.04 14.28
C PHE A 40 10.03 7.06 13.20
N LEU A 41 9.28 5.97 13.04
CA LEU A 41 8.16 5.93 12.12
C LEU A 41 7.08 6.97 12.49
N HIS A 42 6.81 7.19 13.78
CA HIS A 42 5.86 8.21 14.22
C HIS A 42 6.34 9.62 13.94
N LEU A 43 7.64 9.91 14.10
CA LEU A 43 8.21 11.21 13.77
C LEU A 43 8.17 11.49 12.27
N ASP A 44 8.59 10.54 11.45
CA ASP A 44 8.53 10.66 9.98
C ASP A 44 7.09 10.82 9.48
N LEU A 45 6.12 10.11 10.07
CA LEU A 45 4.70 10.26 9.74
C LEU A 45 4.15 11.64 10.15
N ALA A 46 4.57 12.18 11.29
CA ALA A 46 4.15 13.50 11.72
C ALA A 46 4.74 14.60 10.81
N GLU A 47 6.02 14.50 10.44
CA GLU A 47 6.65 15.40 9.47
C GLU A 47 5.96 15.32 8.11
N PHE A 48 5.74 14.13 7.60
CA PHE A 48 5.03 13.92 6.32
C PHE A 48 3.61 14.48 6.36
N TYR A 49 2.86 14.24 7.44
CA TYR A 49 1.52 14.81 7.61
C TYR A 49 1.53 16.35 7.57
N LEU A 50 2.46 16.98 8.29
CA LEU A 50 2.58 18.44 8.30
C LEU A 50 2.94 18.97 6.91
N ARG A 51 3.87 18.33 6.23
CA ARG A 51 4.28 18.69 4.86
C ARG A 51 3.10 18.67 3.89
N GLU A 52 2.33 17.57 3.88
CA GLU A 52 1.15 17.42 3.00
C GLU A 52 0.03 18.42 3.33
N LYS A 53 -0.15 18.77 4.61
CA LYS A 53 -1.15 19.77 5.02
C LYS A 53 -0.75 21.22 4.73
N LEU A 54 0.55 21.53 4.81
CA LEU A 54 1.07 22.89 4.59
C LEU A 54 1.38 23.19 3.11
N SER A 55 1.57 22.19 2.29
CA SER A 55 1.82 22.29 0.85
C SER A 55 0.84 21.41 0.07
N PRO A 56 -0.44 21.74 0.07
CA PRO A 56 -1.41 20.95 -0.70
C PRO A 56 -1.15 21.16 -2.18
N SER A 57 -0.41 20.25 -2.80
CA SER A 57 -0.34 20.18 -4.25
C SER A 57 -1.69 19.65 -4.75
N ARG A 58 -2.69 20.54 -4.75
CA ARG A 58 -3.95 20.31 -5.43
C ARG A 58 -3.70 20.44 -6.92
N HIS A 59 -3.48 19.35 -7.58
CA HIS A 59 -3.76 19.28 -9.00
C HIS A 59 -5.28 19.16 -9.16
N ASP A 60 -5.86 19.89 -10.10
CA ASP A 60 -7.24 19.72 -10.51
C ASP A 60 -7.37 18.30 -11.09
N TYR A 61 -7.71 17.35 -10.21
CA TYR A 61 -7.87 15.96 -10.58
C TYR A 61 -9.24 15.79 -11.22
N LEU A 62 -9.24 15.60 -12.54
CA LEU A 62 -10.39 15.09 -13.28
C LEU A 62 -10.24 13.58 -13.39
N PRO A 63 -10.92 12.80 -12.53
CA PRO A 63 -10.75 11.37 -12.54
C PRO A 63 -11.26 10.77 -13.85
N PRO A 64 -10.56 9.79 -14.43
CA PRO A 64 -11.11 9.00 -15.51
C PRO A 64 -12.40 8.31 -15.04
N LYS A 65 -13.31 8.01 -15.97
CA LYS A 65 -14.63 7.45 -15.62
C LYS A 65 -14.51 6.09 -14.94
N LYS A 66 -13.53 5.28 -15.32
CA LYS A 66 -13.34 3.90 -14.85
C LYS A 66 -11.87 3.59 -14.56
N ILE A 67 -11.62 2.57 -13.79
CA ILE A 67 -10.32 1.90 -13.67
C ILE A 67 -10.04 1.23 -15.02
N PRO A 68 -8.85 1.44 -15.63
CA PRO A 68 -8.48 0.78 -16.88
C PRO A 68 -8.37 -0.74 -16.75
N LYS A 69 -8.65 -1.45 -17.83
CA LYS A 69 -8.49 -2.92 -17.94
C LYS A 69 -7.01 -3.29 -18.15
N VAL A 70 -6.19 -3.04 -17.15
CA VAL A 70 -4.77 -3.43 -17.13
C VAL A 70 -4.40 -4.02 -15.79
N ILE A 71 -3.75 -5.18 -15.80
CA ILE A 71 -3.16 -5.81 -14.62
C ILE A 71 -1.67 -5.50 -14.60
N HIS A 72 -1.23 -4.83 -13.53
CA HIS A 72 0.17 -4.59 -13.23
C HIS A 72 0.66 -5.62 -12.23
N TYR A 73 1.87 -6.09 -12.41
CA TYR A 73 2.59 -6.94 -11.46
C TYR A 73 4.08 -6.63 -11.51
N ALA A 74 4.80 -7.01 -10.48
CA ALA A 74 6.22 -6.69 -10.39
C ALA A 74 7.04 -7.94 -10.08
N TRP A 75 8.21 -8.04 -10.73
CA TRP A 75 9.20 -9.06 -10.43
C TRP A 75 10.59 -8.45 -10.58
N PHE A 76 11.28 -8.29 -9.47
CA PHE A 76 12.63 -7.73 -9.40
C PHE A 76 13.62 -8.80 -8.93
N GLY A 77 14.89 -8.66 -9.33
CA GLY A 77 15.95 -9.60 -9.02
C GLY A 77 16.22 -10.60 -10.14
N PRO A 78 17.34 -11.34 -10.04
CA PRO A 78 17.84 -12.16 -11.12
C PRO A 78 17.09 -13.50 -11.31
N ALA A 79 16.27 -13.90 -10.34
CA ALA A 79 15.55 -15.16 -10.40
C ALA A 79 14.36 -15.09 -11.37
N SER A 80 14.10 -16.17 -12.08
CA SER A 80 12.85 -16.31 -12.86
C SER A 80 11.63 -16.41 -11.93
N ILE A 81 10.46 -16.02 -12.46
CA ILE A 81 9.18 -16.20 -11.74
C ILE A 81 8.98 -17.69 -11.44
N PRO A 82 8.83 -18.08 -10.17
CA PRO A 82 8.63 -19.47 -9.79
C PRO A 82 7.31 -20.04 -10.33
N GLU A 83 7.27 -21.35 -10.55
CA GLU A 83 6.12 -22.04 -11.14
C GLU A 83 4.81 -21.82 -10.34
N PRO A 84 4.76 -21.78 -8.99
CA PRO A 84 3.53 -21.45 -8.28
C PRO A 84 2.99 -20.02 -8.58
N CYS A 85 3.90 -19.05 -8.78
CA CYS A 85 3.53 -17.69 -9.18
C CYS A 85 3.08 -17.66 -10.64
N GLN A 86 3.73 -18.42 -11.52
CA GLN A 86 3.30 -18.53 -12.92
C GLN A 86 1.87 -19.08 -13.02
N ARG A 87 1.50 -20.08 -12.24
CA ARG A 87 0.10 -20.58 -12.17
C ARG A 87 -0.89 -19.50 -11.72
N CYS A 88 -0.48 -18.60 -10.84
CA CYS A 88 -1.31 -17.46 -10.46
C CYS A 88 -1.50 -16.51 -11.65
N ILE A 89 -0.42 -16.15 -12.35
CA ILE A 89 -0.44 -15.31 -13.56
C ILE A 89 -1.32 -15.94 -14.64
N ASP A 90 -1.22 -17.25 -14.87
CA ASP A 90 -2.06 -17.97 -15.83
C ASP A 90 -3.55 -17.86 -15.47
N SER A 91 -3.89 -17.82 -14.19
CA SER A 91 -5.27 -17.59 -13.74
C SER A 91 -5.79 -16.21 -14.15
N TRP A 92 -4.91 -15.18 -14.19
CA TRP A 92 -5.30 -13.82 -14.60
C TRP A 92 -5.63 -13.78 -16.09
N HIS A 93 -4.77 -14.36 -16.93
CA HIS A 93 -5.00 -14.45 -18.38
C HIS A 93 -6.28 -15.22 -18.72
N LYS A 94 -6.57 -16.26 -17.95
CA LYS A 94 -7.78 -17.06 -18.14
C LYS A 94 -9.07 -16.29 -17.81
N ILE A 95 -9.06 -15.50 -16.73
CA ILE A 95 -10.24 -14.77 -16.24
C ILE A 95 -10.41 -13.43 -16.93
N HIS A 96 -9.31 -12.81 -17.37
CA HIS A 96 -9.28 -11.49 -17.99
C HIS A 96 -8.62 -11.53 -19.39
N PRO A 97 -9.14 -12.29 -20.36
CA PRO A 97 -8.48 -12.49 -21.65
C PRO A 97 -8.40 -11.21 -22.51
N ASP A 98 -9.23 -10.21 -22.23
CA ASP A 98 -9.30 -8.92 -22.91
C ASP A 98 -8.58 -7.78 -22.19
N TRP A 99 -7.84 -8.10 -21.11
CA TRP A 99 -7.07 -7.12 -20.35
C TRP A 99 -5.61 -7.06 -20.79
N GLU A 100 -4.98 -5.89 -20.63
CA GLU A 100 -3.53 -5.73 -20.77
C GLU A 100 -2.81 -6.24 -19.51
N PHE A 101 -1.60 -6.81 -19.68
CA PHE A 101 -0.75 -7.28 -18.58
C PHE A 101 0.61 -6.59 -18.66
N LYS A 102 1.01 -5.90 -17.59
CA LYS A 102 2.23 -5.12 -17.55
C LYS A 102 3.14 -5.55 -16.41
N LEU A 103 4.23 -6.23 -16.76
CA LEU A 103 5.31 -6.57 -15.83
C LEU A 103 6.20 -5.35 -15.57
N TRP A 104 6.46 -5.10 -14.31
CA TRP A 104 7.44 -4.13 -13.85
C TRP A 104 8.69 -4.83 -13.35
N ASN A 105 9.86 -4.40 -13.83
CA ASN A 105 11.17 -4.94 -13.49
C ASN A 105 12.25 -3.85 -13.60
N GLU A 106 13.51 -4.23 -13.49
CA GLU A 106 14.66 -3.31 -13.55
C GLU A 106 14.77 -2.54 -14.88
N SER A 107 14.24 -3.08 -15.97
CA SER A 107 14.38 -2.47 -17.29
C SER A 107 13.40 -1.34 -17.57
N ASN A 108 12.29 -1.27 -16.83
CA ASN A 108 11.21 -0.34 -17.12
C ASN A 108 10.69 0.46 -15.91
N PHE A 109 11.22 0.20 -14.70
CA PHE A 109 10.84 0.96 -13.50
C PHE A 109 11.76 2.18 -13.33
N PRO A 110 11.20 3.40 -13.16
CA PRO A 110 11.98 4.65 -13.06
C PRO A 110 12.56 4.82 -11.65
N PHE A 111 13.64 4.14 -11.35
CA PHE A 111 14.31 4.15 -10.04
C PHE A 111 14.75 5.55 -9.60
N GLU A 112 15.11 6.42 -10.54
CA GLU A 112 15.58 7.78 -10.29
C GLU A 112 14.56 8.65 -9.56
N LEU A 113 13.26 8.31 -9.65
CA LEU A 113 12.19 9.03 -8.97
C LEU A 113 12.01 8.63 -7.50
N TYR A 114 12.63 7.51 -7.07
CA TYR A 114 12.35 6.88 -5.78
C TYR A 114 13.62 6.45 -5.05
N PRO A 115 14.24 7.33 -4.24
CA PRO A 115 15.44 7.00 -3.47
C PRO A 115 15.28 5.75 -2.58
N TYR A 116 14.07 5.53 -2.06
CA TYR A 116 13.73 4.32 -1.31
C TYR A 116 13.89 3.04 -2.15
N ALA A 117 13.34 3.04 -3.37
CA ALA A 117 13.43 1.89 -4.27
C ALA A 117 14.86 1.64 -4.77
N GLN A 118 15.63 2.71 -5.03
CA GLN A 118 17.06 2.60 -5.38
C GLN A 118 17.85 1.91 -4.26
N GLU A 119 17.60 2.33 -3.01
CA GLU A 119 18.28 1.74 -1.86
C GLU A 119 17.84 0.29 -1.63
N ALA A 120 16.56 -0.02 -1.81
CA ALA A 120 16.02 -1.37 -1.73
C ALA A 120 16.64 -2.28 -2.80
N LEU A 121 16.77 -1.80 -4.04
CA LEU A 121 17.42 -2.52 -5.14
C LEU A 121 18.90 -2.85 -4.79
N ARG A 122 19.67 -1.85 -4.33
CA ARG A 122 21.08 -2.05 -3.91
C ARG A 122 21.22 -3.09 -2.80
N LYS A 123 20.24 -3.16 -1.89
CA LYS A 123 20.23 -4.12 -0.77
C LYS A 123 19.61 -5.46 -1.14
N LYS A 124 19.19 -5.65 -2.39
CA LYS A 124 18.50 -6.86 -2.87
C LYS A 124 17.19 -7.14 -2.10
N CYS A 125 16.54 -6.09 -1.63
CA CYS A 125 15.25 -6.17 -0.92
C CYS A 125 14.10 -6.00 -1.94
N TRP A 126 13.91 -7.00 -2.80
CA TRP A 126 13.04 -6.95 -3.97
C TRP A 126 11.58 -6.64 -3.64
N ALA A 127 11.07 -7.18 -2.53
CA ALA A 127 9.72 -6.90 -2.05
C ALA A 127 9.49 -5.39 -1.81
N PHE A 128 10.47 -4.67 -1.25
CA PHE A 128 10.37 -3.24 -1.01
C PHE A 128 10.45 -2.41 -2.31
N VAL A 129 11.11 -2.90 -3.35
CA VAL A 129 11.03 -2.30 -4.68
C VAL A 129 9.61 -2.43 -5.23
N SER A 130 9.02 -3.63 -5.13
CA SER A 130 7.64 -3.90 -5.56
C SER A 130 6.62 -3.04 -4.83
N ASP A 131 6.86 -2.69 -3.55
CA ASP A 131 5.98 -1.81 -2.77
C ASP A 131 5.87 -0.40 -3.37
N VAL A 132 6.94 0.09 -3.99
CA VAL A 132 6.92 1.38 -4.70
C VAL A 132 6.34 1.20 -6.11
N ALA A 133 6.73 0.13 -6.81
CA ALA A 133 6.33 -0.13 -8.18
C ALA A 133 4.81 -0.27 -8.32
N ARG A 134 4.12 -0.93 -7.37
CA ARG A 134 2.65 -1.05 -7.37
C ARG A 134 1.95 0.30 -7.34
N LEU A 135 2.43 1.22 -6.50
CA LEU A 135 1.85 2.56 -6.36
C LEU A 135 2.21 3.45 -7.55
N HIS A 136 3.44 3.34 -8.08
CA HIS A 136 3.85 4.02 -9.31
C HIS A 136 2.97 3.61 -10.49
N ALA A 137 2.77 2.31 -10.69
CA ALA A 137 1.95 1.76 -11.76
C ALA A 137 0.52 2.29 -11.68
N LEU A 138 -0.11 2.16 -10.52
CA LEU A 138 -1.49 2.59 -10.30
C LEU A 138 -1.67 4.11 -10.42
N TYR A 139 -0.72 4.90 -9.92
CA TYR A 139 -0.81 6.35 -10.03
C TYR A 139 -0.70 6.83 -11.49
N ASN A 140 0.28 6.32 -12.23
CA ASN A 140 0.58 6.82 -13.56
C ASN A 140 -0.29 6.21 -14.66
N TYR A 141 -0.83 5.01 -14.46
CA TYR A 141 -1.58 4.28 -15.50
C TYR A 141 -2.99 3.90 -15.07
N GLY A 142 -3.30 3.89 -13.78
CA GLY A 142 -4.50 3.24 -13.26
C GLY A 142 -4.45 1.73 -13.44
N GLY A 143 -5.58 1.05 -13.23
CA GLY A 143 -5.67 -0.40 -13.41
C GLY A 143 -5.69 -1.16 -12.09
N VAL A 144 -5.37 -2.45 -12.14
CA VAL A 144 -5.30 -3.34 -10.98
C VAL A 144 -3.88 -3.86 -10.82
N TYR A 145 -3.31 -3.73 -9.63
CA TYR A 145 -2.05 -4.35 -9.26
C TYR A 145 -2.31 -5.67 -8.53
N LEU A 146 -1.57 -6.71 -8.91
CA LEU A 146 -1.56 -8.01 -8.25
C LEU A 146 -0.13 -8.40 -7.86
N ASP A 147 0.04 -8.90 -6.62
CA ASP A 147 1.25 -9.65 -6.28
C ASP A 147 1.27 -10.98 -7.07
N THR A 148 2.44 -11.45 -7.45
CA THR A 148 2.58 -12.63 -8.33
C THR A 148 2.07 -13.92 -7.72
N ASP A 149 1.83 -13.97 -6.41
CA ASP A 149 1.23 -15.09 -5.69
C ASP A 149 -0.26 -14.88 -5.36
N VAL A 150 -0.94 -14.00 -6.10
CA VAL A 150 -2.39 -13.83 -6.05
C VAL A 150 -3.04 -14.64 -7.16
N LYS A 151 -3.85 -15.63 -6.79
CA LYS A 151 -4.68 -16.39 -7.73
C LYS A 151 -6.02 -15.69 -7.92
N VAL A 152 -6.36 -15.33 -9.15
CA VAL A 152 -7.68 -14.78 -9.50
C VAL A 152 -8.67 -15.92 -9.76
N ILE A 153 -9.89 -15.76 -9.24
CA ILE A 153 -10.98 -16.73 -9.39
C ILE A 153 -12.26 -16.13 -9.97
N ASN A 154 -12.46 -14.81 -9.82
CA ASN A 154 -13.58 -14.07 -10.42
C ASN A 154 -13.08 -12.79 -11.09
N GLY A 155 -13.77 -12.35 -12.14
CA GLY A 155 -13.42 -11.12 -12.87
C GLY A 155 -13.62 -9.85 -12.06
N PHE A 156 -12.86 -8.80 -12.39
CA PHE A 156 -12.89 -7.50 -11.68
C PHE A 156 -13.77 -6.44 -12.39
N ASP A 157 -14.48 -6.80 -13.48
CA ASP A 157 -15.17 -5.83 -14.33
C ASP A 157 -16.23 -5.00 -13.58
N ASP A 158 -16.89 -5.60 -12.61
CA ASP A 158 -17.87 -4.93 -11.73
C ASP A 158 -17.25 -3.97 -10.70
N LEU A 159 -15.94 -4.02 -10.50
CA LEU A 159 -15.20 -3.11 -9.62
C LEU A 159 -14.63 -1.89 -10.35
N LEU A 160 -14.62 -1.89 -11.70
CA LEU A 160 -13.94 -0.86 -12.49
C LEU A 160 -14.60 0.53 -12.40
N HIS A 161 -15.82 0.63 -11.92
CA HIS A 161 -16.51 1.90 -11.70
C HIS A 161 -16.00 2.65 -10.46
N LEU A 162 -15.37 1.95 -9.51
CA LEU A 162 -14.85 2.51 -8.26
C LEU A 162 -13.69 3.50 -8.51
N GLY A 163 -13.45 4.40 -7.56
CA GLY A 163 -12.29 5.30 -7.60
C GLY A 163 -11.01 4.56 -7.31
N CYS A 164 -10.98 3.88 -6.16
CA CYS A 164 -9.87 3.06 -5.73
C CYS A 164 -10.38 1.95 -4.80
N PHE A 165 -9.78 0.77 -4.85
CA PHE A 165 -10.12 -0.31 -3.94
C PHE A 165 -8.89 -1.05 -3.39
N PHE A 166 -9.05 -1.50 -2.14
CA PHE A 166 -8.14 -2.36 -1.40
C PHE A 166 -8.97 -3.44 -0.69
N CYS A 167 -8.29 -4.38 -0.04
CA CYS A 167 -8.95 -5.22 0.97
C CYS A 167 -8.19 -5.18 2.30
N LEU A 168 -8.80 -5.73 3.33
CA LEU A 168 -8.14 -5.98 4.59
C LEU A 168 -7.37 -7.31 4.54
N GLU A 169 -6.17 -7.34 5.12
CA GLU A 169 -5.41 -8.54 5.41
C GLU A 169 -5.78 -9.08 6.80
N ALA A 170 -5.96 -8.16 7.73
CA ALA A 170 -6.41 -8.39 9.11
C ALA A 170 -7.41 -7.29 9.49
N PRO A 171 -8.15 -7.41 10.61
CA PRO A 171 -9.18 -6.44 10.99
C PRO A 171 -8.72 -4.98 11.01
N THR A 172 -7.43 -4.73 11.26
CA THR A 172 -6.85 -3.39 11.36
C THR A 172 -5.73 -3.12 10.36
N GLN A 173 -5.55 -3.99 9.36
CA GLN A 173 -4.47 -3.90 8.37
C GLN A 173 -5.00 -3.98 6.94
N ILE A 174 -4.60 -3.00 6.12
CA ILE A 174 -4.93 -2.93 4.69
C ILE A 174 -3.90 -3.78 3.93
N ALA A 175 -4.38 -4.77 3.18
CA ALA A 175 -3.55 -5.57 2.27
C ALA A 175 -3.12 -4.75 1.05
N THR A 176 -1.99 -5.10 0.48
CA THR A 176 -1.44 -4.47 -0.72
C THR A 176 -1.19 -5.42 -1.88
N SER A 177 -1.54 -6.69 -1.68
CA SER A 177 -1.41 -7.73 -2.70
C SER A 177 -2.39 -7.58 -3.88
N THR A 178 -3.53 -6.89 -3.65
CA THR A 178 -4.52 -6.57 -4.68
C THR A 178 -5.00 -5.15 -4.46
N ILE A 179 -4.79 -4.28 -5.44
CA ILE A 179 -5.18 -2.86 -5.39
C ILE A 179 -5.71 -2.46 -6.75
N GLY A 180 -6.89 -1.84 -6.81
CA GLY A 180 -7.37 -1.20 -8.03
C GLY A 180 -7.46 0.31 -7.86
N ALA A 181 -7.14 1.08 -8.90
CA ALA A 181 -7.28 2.53 -8.86
C ALA A 181 -7.46 3.16 -10.25
N LYS A 182 -8.22 4.24 -10.29
CA LYS A 182 -8.20 5.16 -11.44
C LYS A 182 -6.83 5.85 -11.51
N GLN A 183 -6.40 6.18 -12.73
CA GLN A 183 -5.16 6.93 -12.95
C GLN A 183 -5.19 8.26 -12.17
N HIS A 184 -4.05 8.66 -11.61
CA HIS A 184 -3.85 9.87 -10.80
C HIS A 184 -4.73 9.98 -9.54
N HIS A 185 -5.21 8.85 -9.01
CA HIS A 185 -6.05 8.84 -7.83
C HIS A 185 -5.34 9.48 -6.61
N PRO A 186 -5.98 10.45 -5.90
CA PRO A 186 -5.33 11.22 -4.83
C PRO A 186 -4.79 10.37 -3.68
N TYR A 187 -5.52 9.32 -3.29
CA TYR A 187 -5.07 8.42 -2.25
C TYR A 187 -3.82 7.61 -2.65
N ILE A 188 -3.75 7.12 -3.91
CA ILE A 188 -2.55 6.45 -4.43
C ILE A 188 -1.37 7.42 -4.46
N ARG A 189 -1.60 8.69 -4.84
CA ARG A 189 -0.58 9.75 -4.79
C ARG A 189 -0.04 9.94 -3.38
N LEU A 190 -0.91 10.08 -2.38
CA LEU A 190 -0.52 10.22 -0.97
C LEU A 190 0.41 9.08 -0.52
N LEU A 191 0.04 7.83 -0.86
CA LEU A 191 0.85 6.66 -0.53
C LEU A 191 2.18 6.64 -1.27
N LEU A 192 2.21 7.07 -2.53
CA LEU A 192 3.42 7.14 -3.34
C LEU A 192 4.36 8.26 -2.88
N ASP A 193 3.81 9.42 -2.49
CA ASP A 193 4.58 10.54 -1.95
C ASP A 193 5.25 10.20 -0.62
N TRP A 194 4.67 9.30 0.17
CA TRP A 194 5.34 8.71 1.32
C TRP A 194 6.68 8.05 0.94
N TYR A 195 6.72 7.26 -0.15
CA TYR A 195 7.96 6.62 -0.63
C TYR A 195 8.95 7.58 -1.27
N ARG A 196 8.51 8.77 -1.70
CA ARG A 196 9.41 9.85 -2.12
C ARG A 196 10.02 10.58 -0.94
N PHE A 197 9.30 10.60 0.17
CA PHE A 197 9.70 11.28 1.40
C PHE A 197 10.67 10.46 2.25
N ILE A 198 10.43 9.15 2.40
CA ILE A 198 11.23 8.27 3.26
C ILE A 198 12.45 7.70 2.55
N HIS A 199 13.46 7.36 3.37
CA HIS A 199 14.62 6.58 2.95
C HIS A 199 14.63 5.22 3.62
N LEU A 200 15.18 4.19 2.97
CA LEU A 200 15.35 2.86 3.52
C LEU A 200 16.45 2.87 4.58
N ARG A 201 16.13 3.17 5.83
CA ARG A 201 17.05 3.13 6.97
C ARG A 201 17.01 1.77 7.64
N LYS A 202 18.20 1.29 8.14
CA LYS A 202 18.35 -0.08 8.70
C LYS A 202 17.35 -0.47 9.78
N ALA A 203 16.80 0.47 10.54
CA ALA A 203 16.03 0.16 11.75
C ALA A 203 14.52 -0.06 11.53
N TYR A 204 13.87 0.67 10.63
CA TYR A 204 12.40 0.54 10.43
C TYR A 204 11.97 0.27 8.99
N SER A 205 12.90 0.18 8.10
CA SER A 205 12.67 -0.08 6.68
C SER A 205 12.14 -1.49 6.38
N TYR A 206 12.23 -2.39 7.34
CA TYR A 206 11.63 -3.73 7.26
C TYR A 206 10.21 -3.78 7.84
N VAL A 207 9.58 -2.64 8.04
CA VAL A 207 8.16 -2.59 8.38
C VAL A 207 7.37 -2.84 7.11
N ALA A 208 6.67 -3.97 7.08
CA ALA A 208 5.80 -4.32 5.97
C ALA A 208 4.88 -3.14 5.60
N ASN A 209 4.73 -2.85 4.31
CA ASN A 209 3.97 -1.74 3.77
C ASN A 209 2.53 -1.67 4.31
N VAL A 210 1.90 -2.81 4.59
CA VAL A 210 0.57 -2.92 5.20
C VAL A 210 0.44 -2.12 6.51
N ARG A 211 1.51 -2.04 7.30
CA ARG A 211 1.51 -1.30 8.58
C ARG A 211 1.48 0.21 8.38
N PHE A 212 2.33 0.76 7.52
CA PHE A 212 2.36 2.21 7.34
C PHE A 212 1.21 2.70 6.45
N ILE A 213 0.78 1.95 5.43
CA ILE A 213 -0.43 2.28 4.66
C ILE A 213 -1.63 2.37 5.61
N SER A 214 -1.83 1.37 6.48
CA SER A 214 -2.89 1.41 7.49
C SER A 214 -2.76 2.58 8.47
N LYS A 215 -1.53 2.97 8.85
CA LYS A 215 -1.29 4.14 9.72
C LYS A 215 -1.56 5.45 8.98
N ILE A 216 -1.04 5.63 7.77
CA ILE A 216 -1.30 6.80 6.94
C ILE A 216 -2.81 6.99 6.75
N THR A 217 -3.52 5.93 6.39
CA THR A 217 -4.96 5.97 6.19
C THR A 217 -5.69 6.46 7.44
N ARG A 218 -5.36 5.93 8.61
CA ARG A 218 -5.97 6.36 9.87
C ARG A 218 -5.65 7.81 10.22
N ILE A 219 -4.41 8.25 10.01
CA ILE A 219 -3.96 9.60 10.37
C ILE A 219 -4.57 10.65 9.43
N PHE A 220 -4.53 10.41 8.12
CA PHE A 220 -4.94 11.40 7.12
C PHE A 220 -6.47 11.52 6.98
N TYR A 221 -7.17 10.40 7.15
CA TYR A 221 -8.65 10.33 6.96
C TYR A 221 -9.43 10.16 8.26
N GLY A 222 -8.76 10.01 9.40
CA GLY A 222 -9.42 9.90 10.71
C GLY A 222 -10.28 8.62 10.88
N ILE A 223 -10.05 7.60 10.06
CA ILE A 223 -10.86 6.39 10.03
C ILE A 223 -10.34 5.31 10.97
N LYS A 224 -11.24 4.45 11.43
CA LYS A 224 -10.92 3.27 12.24
C LYS A 224 -11.18 2.00 11.43
N LEU A 225 -10.14 1.21 11.20
CA LEU A 225 -10.24 -0.11 10.58
C LEU A 225 -10.74 -1.13 11.63
N HIS A 226 -11.76 -1.91 11.27
CA HIS A 226 -12.40 -2.85 12.20
C HIS A 226 -12.91 -4.14 11.51
N GLY A 227 -12.32 -4.51 10.39
CA GLY A 227 -12.65 -5.76 9.68
C GLY A 227 -13.83 -5.68 8.72
N GLN A 228 -14.58 -4.57 8.71
CA GLN A 228 -15.75 -4.37 7.85
C GLN A 228 -15.39 -3.57 6.60
N GLN A 229 -16.26 -3.64 5.60
CA GLN A 229 -16.20 -2.77 4.43
C GLN A 229 -16.37 -1.31 4.84
N LEU A 230 -15.59 -0.43 4.24
CA LEU A 230 -15.71 1.02 4.43
C LEU A 230 -15.35 1.77 3.16
N THR A 231 -15.88 2.98 3.04
CA THR A 231 -15.58 3.93 1.95
C THR A 231 -15.23 5.28 2.57
N PHE A 232 -14.22 5.97 2.02
CA PHE A 232 -13.79 7.26 2.51
C PHE A 232 -13.09 8.10 1.42
N GLY A 233 -12.87 9.39 1.72
CA GLY A 233 -12.11 10.31 0.89
C GLY A 233 -12.63 10.36 -0.55
N ASP A 234 -11.70 10.30 -1.49
CA ASP A 234 -11.98 10.42 -2.92
C ASP A 234 -12.40 9.07 -3.55
N ASP A 235 -13.48 8.48 -3.07
CA ASP A 235 -14.02 7.19 -3.54
C ASP A 235 -13.05 6.01 -3.34
N VAL A 236 -12.47 5.92 -2.12
CA VAL A 236 -11.63 4.79 -1.70
C VAL A 236 -12.47 3.75 -0.98
N HIS A 237 -12.47 2.53 -1.49
CA HIS A 237 -13.18 1.38 -0.94
C HIS A 237 -12.21 0.39 -0.31
N ILE A 238 -12.43 0.02 0.94
CA ILE A 238 -11.70 -1.09 1.58
C ILE A 238 -12.69 -2.22 1.82
N PHE A 239 -12.45 -3.34 1.16
CA PHE A 239 -13.26 -4.54 1.28
C PHE A 239 -12.80 -5.42 2.46
N PRO A 240 -13.69 -6.23 3.05
CA PRO A 240 -13.30 -7.28 3.97
C PRO A 240 -12.30 -8.26 3.32
N ARG A 241 -11.48 -8.92 4.15
CA ARG A 241 -10.47 -9.87 3.67
C ARG A 241 -11.00 -10.99 2.77
N THR A 242 -12.27 -11.36 2.93
CA THR A 242 -12.94 -12.42 2.15
C THR A 242 -13.00 -12.13 0.66
N TYR A 243 -12.82 -10.87 0.23
CA TYR A 243 -12.87 -10.48 -1.17
C TYR A 243 -11.60 -10.84 -1.94
N PHE A 244 -10.38 -10.61 -1.35
CA PHE A 244 -9.11 -10.77 -2.09
C PHE A 244 -8.03 -11.51 -1.29
N SER A 245 -8.21 -11.70 0.01
CA SER A 245 -7.25 -12.37 0.89
C SER A 245 -7.96 -13.25 1.92
N PRO A 246 -8.82 -14.19 1.47
CA PRO A 246 -9.59 -15.02 2.38
C PRO A 246 -8.68 -15.78 3.35
N GLY A 247 -9.10 -15.83 4.62
CA GLY A 247 -8.37 -16.59 5.63
C GLY A 247 -8.46 -18.09 5.37
N ARG A 248 -7.60 -18.83 6.06
CA ARG A 248 -7.65 -20.29 6.07
C ARG A 248 -8.37 -20.78 7.32
N ALA A 249 -9.24 -21.77 7.16
CA ALA A 249 -9.80 -22.56 8.25
C ALA A 249 -9.59 -24.05 7.92
N HIS A 250 -9.09 -24.81 8.88
CA HIS A 250 -8.76 -26.24 8.69
C HIS A 250 -7.90 -26.52 7.42
N GLY A 251 -6.93 -25.63 7.14
CA GLY A 251 -6.04 -25.75 5.97
C GLY A 251 -6.62 -25.22 4.65
N ASN A 252 -7.92 -24.96 4.54
CA ASN A 252 -8.57 -24.51 3.32
C ASN A 252 -8.91 -23.02 3.38
N PHE A 253 -8.85 -22.34 2.22
CA PHE A 253 -9.29 -20.95 2.11
C PHE A 253 -10.79 -20.83 2.27
N GLN A 254 -11.23 -19.80 3.01
CA GLN A 254 -12.65 -19.47 3.20
C GLN A 254 -13.18 -18.68 2.00
N ILE A 255 -13.42 -19.37 0.89
CA ILE A 255 -13.94 -18.78 -0.34
C ILE A 255 -15.46 -18.58 -0.22
N THR A 256 -15.94 -17.44 -0.69
CA THR A 256 -17.37 -17.08 -0.79
C THR A 256 -17.67 -16.66 -2.23
N GLU A 257 -18.94 -16.47 -2.57
CA GLU A 257 -19.36 -15.91 -3.86
C GLU A 257 -18.78 -14.51 -4.13
N LYS A 258 -18.41 -13.79 -3.05
CA LYS A 258 -17.81 -12.45 -3.13
C LYS A 258 -16.28 -12.49 -3.23
N THR A 259 -15.65 -13.65 -3.31
CA THR A 259 -14.20 -13.78 -3.38
C THR A 259 -13.74 -13.63 -4.84
N TYR A 260 -12.99 -12.57 -5.13
CA TYR A 260 -12.39 -12.30 -6.45
C TYR A 260 -11.03 -12.97 -6.62
N ALA A 261 -10.23 -12.97 -5.57
CA ALA A 261 -8.88 -13.49 -5.61
C ALA A 261 -8.45 -14.11 -4.27
N ILE A 262 -7.37 -14.88 -4.31
CA ILE A 262 -6.78 -15.56 -3.15
C ILE A 262 -5.30 -15.21 -3.11
N HIS A 263 -4.88 -14.46 -2.09
CA HIS A 263 -3.46 -14.25 -1.83
C HIS A 263 -2.89 -15.49 -1.13
N LEU A 264 -1.95 -16.18 -1.79
CA LEU A 264 -1.39 -17.43 -1.29
C LEU A 264 -0.41 -17.23 -0.14
N GLY A 265 0.24 -16.05 -0.08
CA GLY A 265 1.20 -15.68 0.96
C GLY A 265 2.42 -16.61 0.95
N THR A 266 2.99 -16.86 -0.23
CA THR A 266 4.07 -17.82 -0.43
C THR A 266 5.40 -17.40 0.19
N GLY A 267 5.57 -16.08 0.43
CA GLY A 267 6.81 -15.54 1.01
C GLY A 267 8.04 -15.68 0.10
N MET A 268 7.88 -15.86 -1.20
CA MET A 268 8.97 -16.12 -2.15
C MET A 268 9.85 -14.89 -2.46
N TRP A 269 9.68 -13.81 -1.72
CA TRP A 269 10.40 -12.54 -1.90
C TRP A 269 11.67 -12.40 -1.03
N TRP A 270 11.98 -13.42 -0.24
CA TRP A 270 13.10 -13.43 0.70
C TRP A 270 14.28 -14.23 0.17
#